data_afc3f575a947bb0570ef16dac9bdc3d8
#
_entry.id   afc3f575a947bb0570ef16dac9bdc3d8
#
_cell.length_a   1.000
_cell.length_b   1.000
_cell.length_c   1.000
_cell.angle_alpha   90.00
_cell.angle_beta   90.00
_cell.angle_gamma   90.00
#
_symmetry.space_group_name_H-M   'P 1'
#
loop_
_entity.id
_entity.type
_entity.pdbx_description
1 polymer ?
#
loop_
_entity_poly.entity_id
_entity_poly.type
_entity_poly.pdbx_seq_one_letter_code
_entity_poly.pdbx_strand_id
1 'polypeptide(L)'
;MIQKFIFGTPFDTEAVVTPVSPTSGLPPYGTVTVANAPASDSTDADKAPAFCFTYQMSDADIVYGLGEANRGINKRGYIYTSNCTDDPNHTEEKRSLYGAHNFIIVSGKETFGLFFDYPSTITFDIGYT
;
A
#
# COMPACT_ATOMS: atom_id res chain seq x y z
N MET A 1 -7.85 12.79 -12.61
CA MET A 1 -6.56 13.50 -12.39
C MET A 1 -5.64 12.56 -11.62
N ILE A 2 -4.38 12.44 -12.03
CA ILE A 2 -3.36 11.64 -11.31
C ILE A 2 -2.50 12.61 -10.50
N GLN A 3 -2.27 12.29 -9.24
CA GLN A 3 -1.37 13.04 -8.35
C GLN A 3 -0.28 12.09 -7.83
N LYS A 4 0.94 12.60 -7.68
CA LYS A 4 2.09 11.85 -7.20
C LYS A 4 2.66 12.51 -5.95
N PHE A 5 2.74 11.75 -4.88
CA PHE A 5 3.33 12.19 -3.62
C PHE A 5 4.58 11.36 -3.33
N ILE A 6 5.66 12.02 -2.92
CA ILE A 6 6.94 11.37 -2.63
C ILE A 6 7.22 11.51 -1.14
N PHE A 7 7.54 10.41 -0.51
CA PHE A 7 7.94 10.34 0.89
C PHE A 7 9.31 9.64 0.99
N GLY A 8 10.25 10.27 1.66
CA GLY A 8 11.63 9.79 1.73
C GLY A 8 12.42 10.02 0.44
N THR A 9 13.39 9.18 0.19
CA THR A 9 14.25 9.23 -1.01
C THR A 9 14.04 7.97 -1.83
N PRO A 10 13.21 8.01 -2.88
CA PRO A 10 12.96 6.85 -3.73
C PRO A 10 14.21 6.49 -4.54
N PHE A 11 14.32 5.23 -4.92
CA PHE A 11 15.31 4.81 -5.90
C PHE A 11 14.97 5.37 -7.29
N ASP A 12 15.97 5.86 -7.98
CA ASP A 12 15.86 6.12 -9.41
C ASP A 12 15.93 4.78 -10.15
N THR A 13 14.87 4.47 -10.88
CA THR A 13 14.82 3.32 -11.78
C THR A 13 14.73 3.82 -13.22
N GLU A 14 15.30 3.06 -14.15
CA GLU A 14 15.17 3.37 -15.59
C GLU A 14 13.74 3.17 -16.11
N ALA A 15 12.90 2.47 -15.35
CA ALA A 15 11.51 2.26 -15.70
C ALA A 15 10.65 3.48 -15.33
N VAL A 16 10.38 4.32 -16.30
CA VAL A 16 9.42 5.43 -16.15
C VAL A 16 8.03 4.92 -16.48
N VAL A 17 7.26 4.62 -15.45
CA VAL A 17 5.90 4.10 -15.61
C VAL A 17 4.92 5.23 -15.96
N THR A 18 5.02 6.38 -15.31
CA THR A 18 4.14 7.52 -15.56
C THR A 18 4.91 8.82 -15.31
N PRO A 19 5.05 9.69 -16.34
CA PRO A 19 5.76 10.96 -16.20
C PRO A 19 4.88 12.00 -15.51
N VAL A 20 4.57 11.79 -14.24
CA VAL A 20 3.80 12.72 -13.43
C VAL A 20 4.75 13.45 -12.49
N SER A 21 4.75 14.77 -12.56
CA SER A 21 5.53 15.60 -11.63
C SER A 21 4.99 15.44 -10.20
N PRO A 22 5.87 15.49 -9.19
CA PRO A 22 5.44 15.44 -7.80
C PRO A 22 4.45 16.56 -7.45
N THR A 23 3.39 16.22 -6.75
CA THR A 23 2.42 17.15 -6.19
C THR A 23 2.91 17.61 -4.82
N SER A 24 2.83 18.90 -4.55
CA SER A 24 3.17 19.45 -3.23
C SER A 24 2.06 19.16 -2.22
N GLY A 25 2.45 19.01 -0.95
CA GLY A 25 1.52 18.77 0.16
C GLY A 25 1.26 17.28 0.43
N LEU A 26 0.10 16.99 0.98
CA LEU A 26 -0.33 15.65 1.38
C LEU A 26 -1.45 15.14 0.47
N PRO A 27 -1.64 13.82 0.37
CA PRO A 27 -2.78 13.25 -0.34
C PRO A 27 -4.11 13.82 0.16
N PRO A 28 -5.09 14.06 -0.72
CA PRO A 28 -6.37 14.66 -0.34
C PRO A 28 -7.25 13.72 0.51
N TYR A 29 -6.99 12.42 0.44
CA TYR A 29 -7.70 11.41 1.21
C TYR A 29 -6.75 10.73 2.19
N GLY A 30 -7.17 10.60 3.44
CA GLY A 30 -6.40 9.96 4.50
C GLY A 30 -5.29 10.81 5.09
N THR A 31 -4.56 10.22 5.98
CA THR A 31 -3.42 10.80 6.69
C THR A 31 -2.17 9.96 6.47
N VAL A 32 -1.03 10.64 6.43
CA VAL A 32 0.27 10.00 6.28
C VAL A 32 1.07 10.25 7.54
N THR A 33 1.61 9.18 8.11
CA THR A 33 2.60 9.25 9.18
C THR A 33 3.88 8.59 8.73
N VAL A 34 5.00 9.25 9.02
CA VAL A 34 6.34 8.69 8.81
C VAL A 34 7.00 8.61 10.17
N ALA A 35 7.25 7.41 10.67
CA ALA A 35 8.00 7.23 11.88
C ALA A 35 9.46 7.58 11.61
N ASN A 36 10.00 8.54 12.34
CA ASN A 36 11.43 8.81 12.31
C ASN A 36 12.16 7.58 12.82
N ALA A 37 13.12 7.08 12.04
CA ALA A 37 14.03 6.07 12.55
C ALA A 37 14.70 6.63 13.81
N PRO A 38 14.77 5.89 14.91
CA PRO A 38 15.51 6.35 16.07
C PRO A 38 16.95 6.60 15.64
N ALA A 39 17.47 7.77 15.92
CA ALA A 39 18.88 8.08 15.76
C ALA A 39 19.65 7.18 16.75
N SER A 40 19.99 5.99 16.34
CA SER A 40 20.81 5.08 17.11
C SER A 40 21.90 4.50 16.22
N ASP A 41 23.10 4.49 16.75
CA ASP A 41 24.35 3.92 16.25
C ASP A 41 24.27 2.39 15.99
N SER A 42 23.10 1.85 15.71
CA SER A 42 22.94 0.44 15.40
C SER A 42 23.03 0.25 13.89
N THR A 43 23.96 -0.61 13.50
CA THR A 43 24.23 -1.10 12.15
C THR A 43 23.08 -1.93 11.53
N ASP A 44 21.87 -1.78 12.01
CA ASP A 44 20.66 -2.35 11.44
C ASP A 44 20.19 -1.48 10.28
N ALA A 45 20.72 -1.76 9.09
CA ALA A 45 20.26 -1.20 7.81
C ALA A 45 18.79 -1.53 7.49
N ASP A 46 18.12 -2.31 8.32
CA ASP A 46 16.77 -2.82 8.11
C ASP A 46 15.64 -1.97 8.73
N LYS A 47 15.97 -0.86 9.40
CA LYS A 47 14.94 0.05 9.93
C LYS A 47 14.78 1.29 9.08
N ALA A 48 14.28 1.08 7.86
CA ALA A 48 13.71 2.19 7.11
C ALA A 48 12.58 2.85 7.92
N PRO A 49 12.39 4.17 7.83
CA PRO A 49 11.30 4.83 8.53
C PRO A 49 9.98 4.17 8.14
N ALA A 50 9.21 3.73 9.12
CA ALA A 50 7.92 3.13 8.86
C ALA A 50 6.98 4.20 8.29
N PHE A 51 6.49 3.96 7.09
CA PHE A 51 5.49 4.77 6.43
C PHE A 51 4.13 4.15 6.67
N CYS A 52 3.15 4.94 7.06
CA CYS A 52 1.78 4.50 7.21
C CYS A 52 0.83 5.50 6.57
N PHE A 53 -0.04 5.01 5.70
CA PHE A 53 -1.18 5.74 5.17
C PHE A 53 -2.45 5.22 5.83
N THR A 54 -3.25 6.11 6.38
CA THR A 54 -4.52 5.77 7.04
C THR A 54 -5.67 6.52 6.38
N TYR A 55 -6.70 5.78 6.01
CA TYR A 55 -7.97 6.30 5.50
C TYR A 55 -9.12 5.85 6.40
N GLN A 56 -9.97 6.78 6.82
CA GLN A 56 -11.15 6.48 7.62
C GLN A 56 -12.28 5.97 6.71
N MET A 57 -12.46 4.67 6.70
CA MET A 57 -13.51 4.03 5.91
C MET A 57 -14.89 4.27 6.49
N SER A 58 -15.87 4.50 5.61
CA SER A 58 -17.29 4.45 5.95
C SER A 58 -17.85 3.03 5.81
N ASP A 59 -19.03 2.76 6.34
CA ASP A 59 -19.68 1.45 6.21
C ASP A 59 -20.02 1.09 4.75
N ALA A 60 -20.19 2.11 3.90
CA ALA A 60 -20.52 1.94 2.50
C ALA A 60 -19.31 1.72 1.59
N ASP A 61 -18.09 1.91 2.08
CA ASP A 61 -16.90 1.79 1.26
C ASP A 61 -16.59 0.34 0.91
N ILE A 62 -16.32 0.12 -0.36
CA ILE A 62 -15.86 -1.15 -0.92
C ILE A 62 -14.42 -0.96 -1.40
N VAL A 63 -13.55 -1.91 -1.14
CA VAL A 63 -12.16 -1.87 -1.59
C VAL A 63 -11.89 -3.01 -2.56
N TYR A 64 -11.35 -2.65 -3.71
CA TYR A 64 -10.94 -3.57 -4.77
C TYR A 64 -9.42 -3.51 -4.96
N GLY A 65 -8.82 -4.55 -5.51
CA GLY A 65 -7.43 -4.53 -5.95
C GLY A 65 -6.56 -5.59 -5.29
N LEU A 66 -5.30 -5.23 -5.04
CA LEU A 66 -4.23 -6.06 -4.49
C LEU A 66 -3.76 -7.21 -5.39
N GLY A 67 -4.24 -7.27 -6.65
CA GLY A 67 -3.84 -8.29 -7.60
C GLY A 67 -4.32 -9.68 -7.23
N GLU A 68 -3.44 -10.64 -7.23
CA GLU A 68 -3.75 -12.02 -6.93
C GLU A 68 -3.92 -12.21 -5.41
N ALA A 69 -5.15 -12.33 -4.97
CA ALA A 69 -5.51 -12.55 -3.57
C ALA A 69 -6.84 -13.28 -3.45
N ASN A 70 -6.95 -14.22 -2.54
CA ASN A 70 -8.20 -14.88 -2.16
C ASN A 70 -9.17 -13.90 -1.47
N ARG A 71 -10.25 -14.39 -0.93
CA ARG A 71 -11.25 -13.66 -0.13
C ARG A 71 -12.16 -12.71 -0.91
N GLY A 72 -12.45 -13.07 -2.18
CA GLY A 72 -13.42 -12.38 -3.00
C GLY A 72 -12.96 -11.01 -3.53
N ILE A 73 -13.89 -10.31 -4.18
CA ILE A 73 -13.63 -9.05 -4.87
C ILE A 73 -13.50 -7.89 -3.89
N ASN A 74 -14.40 -7.79 -2.91
CA ASN A 74 -14.32 -6.80 -1.84
C ASN A 74 -13.26 -7.22 -0.82
N LYS A 75 -12.22 -6.44 -0.70
CA LYS A 75 -11.07 -6.73 0.17
C LYS A 75 -11.28 -6.31 1.63
N ARG A 76 -12.40 -5.67 1.96
CA ARG A 76 -12.71 -5.20 3.31
C ARG A 76 -12.77 -6.34 4.33
N GLY A 77 -12.33 -6.06 5.56
CA GLY A 77 -12.42 -6.98 6.70
C GLY A 77 -11.23 -7.95 6.82
N TYR A 78 -10.14 -7.71 6.09
CA TYR A 78 -8.97 -8.58 6.11
C TYR A 78 -7.66 -7.80 6.08
N ILE A 79 -6.60 -8.51 6.46
CA ILE A 79 -5.22 -8.04 6.31
C ILE A 79 -4.56 -8.80 5.16
N TYR A 80 -3.92 -8.06 4.27
CA TYR A 80 -3.15 -8.58 3.14
C TYR A 80 -1.70 -8.17 3.26
N THR A 81 -0.80 -8.98 2.72
CA THR A 81 0.61 -8.67 2.63
C THR A 81 1.00 -8.65 1.16
N SER A 82 1.45 -7.51 0.67
CA SER A 82 1.99 -7.41 -0.69
C SER A 82 3.42 -7.95 -0.68
N ASN A 83 3.53 -9.22 -0.98
CA ASN A 83 4.79 -9.96 -1.05
C ASN A 83 4.57 -11.16 -1.96
N CYS A 84 5.30 -11.23 -3.08
CA CYS A 84 5.21 -12.36 -3.98
C CYS A 84 5.82 -13.61 -3.33
N THR A 85 5.02 -14.66 -3.19
CA THR A 85 5.44 -15.91 -2.55
C THR A 85 5.22 -17.10 -3.48
N ASP A 86 6.22 -17.94 -3.63
CA ASP A 86 6.11 -19.23 -4.33
C ASP A 86 5.60 -20.29 -3.36
N ASP A 87 4.31 -20.27 -3.10
CA ASP A 87 3.64 -21.19 -2.19
C ASP A 87 2.41 -21.79 -2.90
N PRO A 88 2.43 -23.08 -3.25
CA PRO A 88 1.31 -23.72 -3.96
C PRO A 88 0.06 -23.95 -3.09
N ASN A 89 0.15 -23.74 -1.78
CA ASN A 89 -0.95 -23.94 -0.87
C ASN A 89 -1.83 -22.71 -0.73
N HIS A 90 -2.75 -22.49 -1.68
CA HIS A 90 -3.63 -21.33 -1.75
C HIS A 90 -4.87 -21.54 -0.89
N THR A 91 -4.80 -21.16 0.37
CA THR A 91 -5.93 -21.17 1.29
C THR A 91 -6.51 -19.77 1.49
N GLU A 92 -7.75 -19.69 2.00
CA GLU A 92 -8.41 -18.41 2.27
C GLU A 92 -7.70 -17.56 3.34
N GLU A 93 -6.91 -18.18 4.21
CA GLU A 93 -6.15 -17.49 5.24
C GLU A 93 -4.85 -16.84 4.73
N LYS A 94 -4.42 -17.22 3.53
CA LYS A 94 -3.20 -16.65 2.95
C LYS A 94 -3.34 -15.15 2.72
N ARG A 95 -2.36 -14.40 3.20
CA ARG A 95 -2.29 -12.94 3.05
C ARG A 95 -1.61 -12.50 1.76
N SER A 96 -0.89 -13.41 1.10
CA SER A 96 -0.19 -13.18 -0.16
C SER A 96 -0.20 -14.45 -1.02
N LEU A 97 -0.12 -14.27 -2.33
CA LEU A 97 0.01 -15.32 -3.34
C LEU A 97 1.22 -15.01 -4.26
N TYR A 98 1.25 -15.58 -5.46
CA TYR A 98 2.36 -15.38 -6.40
C TYR A 98 2.50 -13.95 -6.90
N GLY A 99 1.39 -13.32 -7.27
CA GLY A 99 1.37 -11.97 -7.82
C GLY A 99 0.82 -10.95 -6.83
N ALA A 100 1.62 -9.96 -6.47
CA ALA A 100 1.21 -8.87 -5.61
C ALA A 100 1.23 -7.55 -6.38
N HIS A 101 0.15 -6.77 -6.26
CA HIS A 101 0.02 -5.46 -6.86
C HIS A 101 -0.35 -4.44 -5.79
N ASN A 102 0.48 -3.42 -5.63
CA ASN A 102 0.30 -2.38 -4.60
C ASN A 102 -0.72 -1.33 -5.03
N PHE A 103 -1.83 -1.77 -5.61
CA PHE A 103 -2.88 -0.90 -6.11
C PHE A 103 -4.23 -1.31 -5.54
N ILE A 104 -4.94 -0.33 -4.99
CA ILE A 104 -6.31 -0.48 -4.51
C ILE A 104 -7.20 0.63 -5.09
N ILE A 105 -8.49 0.32 -5.20
CA ILE A 105 -9.55 1.29 -5.47
C ILE A 105 -10.49 1.28 -4.28
N VAL A 106 -10.69 2.45 -3.68
CA VAL A 106 -11.74 2.67 -2.69
C VAL A 106 -12.93 3.26 -3.42
N SER A 107 -14.09 2.64 -3.26
CA SER A 107 -15.35 3.07 -3.87
C SER A 107 -16.44 3.20 -2.82
N GLY A 108 -16.90 4.42 -2.61
CA GLY A 108 -17.92 4.77 -1.62
C GLY A 108 -18.46 6.17 -1.88
N LYS A 109 -18.53 6.99 -0.86
CA LYS A 109 -18.88 8.40 -1.00
C LYS A 109 -17.89 9.11 -1.92
N GLU A 110 -16.62 8.82 -1.75
CA GLU A 110 -15.53 9.21 -2.64
C GLU A 110 -15.04 7.96 -3.38
N THR A 111 -14.56 8.15 -4.62
CA THR A 111 -13.95 7.06 -5.38
C THR A 111 -12.57 7.49 -5.82
N PHE A 112 -11.56 6.74 -5.40
CA PHE A 112 -10.17 7.02 -5.73
C PHE A 112 -9.33 5.74 -5.79
N GLY A 113 -8.26 5.78 -6.57
CA GLY A 113 -7.25 4.73 -6.60
C GLY A 113 -6.00 5.15 -5.83
N LEU A 114 -5.34 4.20 -5.20
CA LEU A 114 -4.06 4.38 -4.54
C LEU A 114 -3.07 3.36 -5.09
N PHE A 115 -1.95 3.86 -5.60
CA PHE A 115 -0.82 3.03 -6.00
C PHE A 115 0.38 3.37 -5.11
N PHE A 116 0.91 2.36 -4.45
CA PHE A 116 2.10 2.48 -3.61
C PHE A 116 3.29 1.93 -4.38
N ASP A 117 4.07 2.84 -4.96
CA ASP A 117 5.30 2.51 -5.66
C ASP A 117 6.43 2.27 -4.64
N TYR A 118 6.43 1.07 -4.08
CA TYR A 118 7.38 0.64 -3.06
C TYR A 118 7.84 -0.79 -3.32
N PRO A 119 9.15 -1.03 -3.42
CA PRO A 119 9.69 -2.30 -3.90
C PRO A 119 9.80 -3.39 -2.82
N SER A 120 9.30 -3.15 -1.63
CA SER A 120 9.36 -4.09 -0.52
C SER A 120 7.97 -4.45 -0.01
N THR A 121 7.91 -5.21 1.06
CA THR A 121 6.66 -5.69 1.64
C THR A 121 5.80 -4.55 2.18
N ILE A 122 4.52 -4.53 1.78
CA ILE A 122 3.50 -3.64 2.32
C ILE A 122 2.42 -4.47 2.99
N THR A 123 1.98 -4.04 4.15
CA THR A 123 0.79 -4.59 4.81
C THR A 123 -0.41 -3.68 4.55
N PHE A 124 -1.49 -4.25 4.06
CA PHE A 124 -2.78 -3.60 3.88
C PHE A 124 -3.77 -4.14 4.91
N ASP A 125 -4.09 -3.34 5.91
CA ASP A 125 -5.22 -3.59 6.81
C ASP A 125 -6.44 -2.87 6.24
N ILE A 126 -7.39 -3.65 5.75
CA ILE A 126 -8.58 -3.11 5.07
C ILE A 126 -9.79 -3.22 6.02
N GLY A 127 -9.71 -2.49 7.13
CA GLY A 127 -10.79 -2.45 8.12
C GLY A 127 -10.96 -3.75 8.88
N TYR A 128 -9.89 -4.45 9.16
CA TYR A 128 -9.89 -5.65 10.02
C TYR A 128 -9.81 -5.26 11.50
N THR A 129 -9.00 -4.24 11.82
CA THR A 129 -8.79 -3.74 13.20
C THR A 129 -9.58 -2.47 13.49
#